data_4f47060104f8fc0ebdd8b73156065dc8
#
_entry.id   4f47060104f8fc0ebdd8b73156065dc8
#
_cell.length_a   1.000
_cell.length_b   1.000
_cell.length_c   1.000
_cell.angle_alpha   90.00
_cell.angle_beta   90.00
_cell.angle_gamma   90.00
#
_symmetry.space_group_name_H-M   'P 1'
#
loop_
_entity.id
_entity.type
_entity.pdbx_description
1 polymer ?
#
loop_
_entity_poly.entity_id
_entity_poly.type
_entity_poly.pdbx_seq_one_letter_code
_entity_poly.pdbx_strand_id
1 'polypeptide(L)'
;MSEKKYVAYVGSYTHGSSRQGIHVYDVDVENGTLTERSSVEVSNASHMAVSKNGKYLYSIEDEGVAVFKRDKNGDLSRINSVNIDGMRGCFLSTDVDGKYLYVAGYHDGKVTVVHTHKDGRLGSLMDGVFHTGLGSVAERNFRPHVNCVRPTPDNKYLCAVDNGIDQVKIYRVNKLRNKLELVDLSLIHI
;
A
#
# COMPACT_ATOMS: atom_id res chain seq x y z
N MET A 1 2.38 33.37 13.25
CA MET A 1 2.00 32.24 12.36
C MET A 1 2.72 31.01 12.90
N SER A 2 2.02 29.90 13.22
CA SER A 2 2.73 28.69 13.65
C SER A 2 3.55 28.19 12.45
N GLU A 3 4.82 28.00 12.66
CA GLU A 3 5.74 27.42 11.67
C GLU A 3 5.18 26.07 11.21
N LYS A 4 5.04 25.90 9.89
CA LYS A 4 4.46 24.69 9.31
C LYS A 4 5.49 23.55 9.42
N LYS A 5 5.28 22.67 10.39
CA LYS A 5 6.20 21.56 10.67
C LYS A 5 5.94 20.41 9.69
N TYR A 6 6.97 19.98 8.96
CA TYR A 6 6.91 18.83 8.06
C TYR A 6 7.55 17.60 8.71
N VAL A 7 6.98 16.44 8.42
CA VAL A 7 7.45 15.15 8.90
C VAL A 7 7.60 14.20 7.72
N ALA A 8 8.71 13.47 7.65
CA ALA A 8 8.93 12.40 6.69
C ALA A 8 8.89 11.04 7.38
N TYR A 9 8.31 10.05 6.70
CA TYR A 9 8.34 8.65 7.09
C TYR A 9 9.19 7.88 6.10
N VAL A 10 10.22 7.22 6.61
CA VAL A 10 11.15 6.42 5.80
C VAL A 10 11.00 4.97 6.19
N GLY A 11 10.57 4.14 5.23
CA GLY A 11 10.49 2.69 5.40
C GLY A 11 11.84 2.05 5.11
N SER A 12 12.20 1.04 5.87
CA SER A 12 13.42 0.28 5.68
C SER A 12 13.15 -1.23 5.72
N TYR A 13 14.03 -2.00 5.06
CA TYR A 13 14.08 -3.43 5.30
C TYR A 13 14.77 -3.69 6.63
N THR A 14 14.18 -4.60 7.42
CA THR A 14 14.71 -4.98 8.73
C THR A 14 15.62 -6.20 8.59
N HIS A 15 16.82 -6.12 9.17
CA HIS A 15 17.83 -7.18 9.14
C HIS A 15 18.33 -7.49 10.55
N GLY A 16 18.59 -8.76 10.82
CA GLY A 16 19.13 -9.22 12.10
C GLY A 16 18.15 -8.99 13.26
N SER A 17 18.61 -8.35 14.33
CA SER A 17 17.83 -8.08 15.54
C SER A 17 16.99 -6.80 15.47
N SER A 18 17.22 -5.93 14.49
CA SER A 18 16.47 -4.68 14.34
C SER A 18 15.08 -4.95 13.79
N ARG A 19 14.05 -4.49 14.50
CA ARG A 19 12.64 -4.52 14.06
C ARG A 19 12.11 -3.14 13.70
N GLN A 20 12.95 -2.10 13.77
CA GLN A 20 12.58 -0.72 13.48
C GLN A 20 12.52 -0.54 11.95
N GLY A 21 11.34 -0.66 11.37
CA GLY A 21 11.16 -0.60 9.92
C GLY A 21 10.58 0.72 9.42
N ILE A 22 10.05 1.60 10.30
CA ILE A 22 9.64 2.94 9.92
C ILE A 22 10.35 3.94 10.83
N HIS A 23 11.08 4.87 10.22
CA HIS A 23 11.78 5.96 10.86
C HIS A 23 11.04 7.27 10.61
N VAL A 24 10.88 8.08 11.65
CA VAL A 24 10.17 9.37 11.63
C VAL A 24 11.19 10.49 11.71
N TYR A 25 11.15 11.40 10.74
CA TYR A 25 12.09 12.52 10.65
C TYR A 25 11.35 13.85 10.72
N ASP A 26 11.92 14.80 11.46
CA ASP A 26 11.60 16.20 11.28
C ASP A 26 12.29 16.72 10.01
N VAL A 27 11.56 17.48 9.19
CA VAL A 27 12.04 17.99 7.90
C VAL A 27 12.26 19.50 8.02
N ASP A 28 13.48 19.92 7.84
CA ASP A 28 13.84 21.32 7.63
C ASP A 28 13.82 21.61 6.13
N VAL A 29 12.77 22.26 5.66
CA VAL A 29 12.58 22.57 4.25
C VAL A 29 13.45 23.72 3.74
N GLU A 30 13.96 24.56 4.65
CA GLU A 30 14.84 25.70 4.29
C GLU A 30 16.26 25.20 4.01
N ASN A 31 16.76 24.31 4.87
CA ASN A 31 18.12 23.78 4.77
C ASN A 31 18.17 22.43 4.03
N GLY A 32 17.01 21.82 3.72
CA GLY A 32 16.93 20.52 3.06
C GLY A 32 17.46 19.38 3.91
N THR A 33 17.32 19.45 5.25
CA THR A 33 17.85 18.44 6.18
C THR A 33 16.75 17.61 6.83
N LEU A 34 17.10 16.37 7.18
CA LEU A 34 16.25 15.43 7.90
C LEU A 34 16.92 15.07 9.24
N THR A 35 16.17 15.21 10.33
CA THR A 35 16.63 14.79 11.67
C THR A 35 15.73 13.69 12.17
N GLU A 36 16.30 12.49 12.40
CA GLU A 36 15.54 11.37 12.96
C GLU A 36 15.07 11.70 14.36
N ARG A 37 13.77 11.47 14.63
CA ARG A 37 13.13 11.76 15.89
C ARG A 37 12.69 10.52 16.64
N SER A 38 12.12 9.57 15.90
CA SER A 38 11.62 8.32 16.46
C SER A 38 11.56 7.22 15.41
N SER A 39 11.35 5.99 15.86
CA SER A 39 11.11 4.86 14.97
C SER A 39 10.05 3.93 15.57
N VAL A 40 9.42 3.11 14.73
CA VAL A 40 8.42 2.13 15.16
C VAL A 40 8.69 0.75 14.55
N GLU A 41 8.31 -0.27 15.33
CA GLU A 41 8.49 -1.65 14.90
C GLU A 41 7.50 -2.04 13.79
N VAL A 42 8.06 -2.47 12.67
CA VAL A 42 7.37 -3.14 11.57
C VAL A 42 8.41 -3.88 10.74
N SER A 43 8.10 -5.08 10.28
CA SER A 43 9.01 -5.84 9.44
C SER A 43 8.96 -5.36 8.00
N ASN A 44 10.11 -5.04 7.42
CA ASN A 44 10.28 -4.79 5.98
C ASN A 44 9.25 -3.80 5.37
N ALA A 45 9.16 -2.59 5.92
CA ALA A 45 8.26 -1.51 5.48
C ALA A 45 8.59 -1.01 4.07
N SER A 46 8.33 -1.85 3.06
CA SER A 46 8.73 -1.59 1.67
C SER A 46 7.90 -0.48 0.99
N HIS A 47 6.67 -0.25 1.44
CA HIS A 47 5.82 0.83 0.94
C HIS A 47 4.83 1.29 2.01
N MET A 48 4.53 2.58 2.00
CA MET A 48 3.63 3.22 2.95
C MET A 48 2.65 4.15 2.24
N ALA A 49 1.46 4.31 2.81
CA ALA A 49 0.45 5.26 2.34
C ALA A 49 -0.20 5.98 3.53
N VAL A 50 -0.28 7.30 3.44
CA VAL A 50 -1.02 8.11 4.41
C VAL A 50 -2.49 8.14 4.01
N SER A 51 -3.40 7.93 4.97
CA SER A 51 -4.83 8.10 4.74
C SER A 51 -5.17 9.52 4.28
N LYS A 52 -6.24 9.68 3.48
CA LYS A 52 -6.63 10.98 2.93
C LYS A 52 -6.88 12.06 4.00
N ASN A 53 -7.39 11.66 5.16
CA ASN A 53 -7.61 12.58 6.30
C ASN A 53 -6.33 12.87 7.10
N GLY A 54 -5.19 12.31 6.72
CA GLY A 54 -3.89 12.51 7.37
C GLY A 54 -3.75 11.86 8.74
N LYS A 55 -4.72 11.11 9.24
CA LYS A 55 -4.73 10.57 10.61
C LYS A 55 -4.04 9.23 10.77
N TYR A 56 -3.87 8.48 9.67
CA TYR A 56 -3.34 7.12 9.70
C TYR A 56 -2.25 6.93 8.66
N LEU A 57 -1.27 6.09 9.00
CA LEU A 57 -0.24 5.58 8.09
C LEU A 57 -0.43 4.07 7.96
N TYR A 58 -0.57 3.59 6.75
CA TYR A 58 -0.58 2.17 6.42
C TYR A 58 0.80 1.78 5.90
N SER A 59 1.28 0.61 6.28
CA SER A 59 2.59 0.08 5.87
C SER A 59 2.46 -1.37 5.44
N ILE A 60 3.20 -1.75 4.41
CA ILE A 60 3.50 -3.15 4.14
C ILE A 60 4.29 -3.70 5.34
N GLU A 61 4.05 -4.96 5.67
CA GLU A 61 4.89 -5.81 6.53
C GLU A 61 4.98 -7.22 5.94
N ASP A 62 5.83 -8.08 6.50
CA ASP A 62 6.15 -9.38 5.90
C ASP A 62 4.93 -10.26 5.58
N GLU A 63 3.97 -10.31 6.49
CA GLU A 63 2.78 -11.16 6.34
C GLU A 63 1.52 -10.39 5.93
N GLY A 64 1.67 -9.08 5.65
CA GLY A 64 0.48 -8.32 5.32
C GLY A 64 0.64 -6.82 5.37
N VAL A 65 -0.26 -6.17 6.09
CA VAL A 65 -0.28 -4.72 6.24
C VAL A 65 -0.56 -4.33 7.69
N ALA A 66 0.15 -3.30 8.15
CA ALA A 66 -0.04 -2.68 9.45
C ALA A 66 -0.62 -1.27 9.31
N VAL A 67 -1.31 -0.80 10.36
CA VAL A 67 -1.78 0.58 10.44
C VAL A 67 -1.31 1.23 11.72
N PHE A 68 -0.92 2.49 11.59
CA PHE A 68 -0.46 3.35 12.67
C PHE A 68 -1.33 4.61 12.73
N LYS A 69 -1.70 5.02 13.94
CA LYS A 69 -2.29 6.33 14.20
C LYS A 69 -1.17 7.38 14.18
N ARG A 70 -1.41 8.47 13.46
CA ARG A 70 -0.55 9.65 13.47
C ARG A 70 -1.11 10.67 14.46
N ASP A 71 -0.30 11.14 15.37
CA ASP A 71 -0.66 12.23 16.26
C ASP A 71 -0.45 13.61 15.56
N LYS A 72 -0.72 14.69 16.28
CA LYS A 72 -0.55 16.06 15.78
C LYS A 72 0.89 16.44 15.45
N ASN A 73 1.86 15.75 16.03
CA ASN A 73 3.28 15.95 15.76
C ASN A 73 3.79 15.04 14.67
N GLY A 74 2.97 14.07 14.20
CA GLY A 74 3.34 13.05 13.24
C GLY A 74 3.95 11.79 13.83
N ASP A 75 3.99 11.65 15.16
CA ASP A 75 4.44 10.42 15.80
C ASP A 75 3.45 9.29 15.58
N LEU A 76 3.98 8.07 15.53
CA LEU A 76 3.24 6.88 15.15
C LEU A 76 2.95 5.98 16.36
N SER A 77 1.72 5.50 16.45
CA SER A 77 1.33 4.43 17.38
C SER A 77 0.60 3.33 16.64
N ARG A 78 1.09 2.08 16.76
CA ARG A 78 0.50 0.91 16.09
C ARG A 78 -0.93 0.69 16.59
N ILE A 79 -1.85 0.46 15.65
CA ILE A 79 -3.25 0.11 15.94
C ILE A 79 -3.43 -1.40 15.81
N ASN A 80 -3.30 -1.92 14.59
CA ASN A 80 -3.38 -3.36 14.30
C ASN A 80 -2.69 -3.69 12.97
N SER A 81 -2.67 -4.97 12.65
CA SER A 81 -2.28 -5.49 11.35
C SER A 81 -3.21 -6.60 10.91
N VAL A 82 -3.18 -6.91 9.62
CA VAL A 82 -3.92 -8.02 9.02
C VAL A 82 -3.03 -8.75 8.02
N ASN A 83 -3.15 -10.08 8.01
CA ASN A 83 -2.54 -10.91 6.97
C ASN A 83 -3.31 -10.72 5.67
N ILE A 84 -2.62 -10.71 4.53
CA ILE A 84 -3.23 -10.56 3.20
C ILE A 84 -3.40 -11.88 2.45
N ASP A 85 -3.20 -13.01 3.12
CA ASP A 85 -3.33 -14.36 2.55
C ASP A 85 -2.55 -14.53 1.25
N GLY A 86 -1.30 -14.08 1.25
CA GLY A 86 -0.42 -14.08 0.09
C GLY A 86 1.01 -13.70 0.47
N MET A 87 1.83 -13.47 -0.55
CA MET A 87 3.20 -12.99 -0.35
C MET A 87 3.20 -11.50 0.01
N ARG A 88 4.32 -11.04 0.55
CA ARG A 88 4.51 -9.63 0.93
C ARG A 88 4.13 -8.69 -0.22
N GLY A 89 3.31 -7.69 0.09
CA GLY A 89 2.97 -6.63 -0.83
C GLY A 89 4.16 -5.74 -1.20
N CYS A 90 4.01 -4.99 -2.28
CA CYS A 90 5.02 -4.02 -2.73
C CYS A 90 4.48 -2.60 -2.89
N PHE A 91 3.16 -2.44 -2.90
CA PHE A 91 2.53 -1.13 -3.06
C PHE A 91 1.18 -1.07 -2.32
N LEU A 92 0.88 0.09 -1.75
CA LEU A 92 -0.39 0.39 -1.08
C LEU A 92 -1.06 1.62 -1.68
N SER A 93 -2.39 1.61 -1.74
CA SER A 93 -3.19 2.82 -1.91
C SER A 93 -4.50 2.73 -1.14
N THR A 94 -5.05 3.88 -0.76
CA THR A 94 -6.36 3.98 -0.11
C THR A 94 -7.39 4.51 -1.09
N ASP A 95 -8.64 4.13 -0.93
CA ASP A 95 -9.73 4.78 -1.64
C ASP A 95 -9.97 6.21 -1.12
N VAL A 96 -10.76 6.98 -1.89
CA VAL A 96 -11.04 8.39 -1.55
C VAL A 96 -11.85 8.53 -0.27
N ASP A 97 -12.69 7.54 0.05
CA ASP A 97 -13.57 7.54 1.23
C ASP A 97 -12.88 6.98 2.49
N GLY A 98 -11.69 6.38 2.35
CA GLY A 98 -10.98 5.73 3.45
C GLY A 98 -11.69 4.50 3.98
N LYS A 99 -12.34 3.73 3.10
CA LYS A 99 -13.06 2.48 3.43
C LYS A 99 -12.30 1.23 3.02
N TYR A 100 -11.38 1.38 2.07
CA TYR A 100 -10.62 0.29 1.51
C TYR A 100 -9.13 0.64 1.41
N LEU A 101 -8.30 -0.35 1.68
CA LEU A 101 -6.88 -0.36 1.39
C LEU A 101 -6.63 -1.39 0.30
N TYR A 102 -5.95 -0.99 -0.76
CA TYR A 102 -5.57 -1.84 -1.88
C TYR A 102 -4.08 -2.17 -1.80
N VAL A 103 -3.75 -3.43 -2.04
CA VAL A 103 -2.38 -3.94 -1.96
C VAL A 103 -2.02 -4.61 -3.28
N ALA A 104 -0.87 -4.24 -3.83
CA ALA A 104 -0.26 -4.93 -4.96
C ALA A 104 0.78 -5.94 -4.45
N GLY A 105 0.71 -7.18 -4.92
CA GLY A 105 1.65 -8.26 -4.67
C GLY A 105 2.51 -8.54 -5.90
N TYR A 106 3.78 -8.16 -5.83
CA TYR A 106 4.72 -8.38 -6.93
C TYR A 106 5.09 -9.86 -7.09
N HIS A 107 5.31 -10.53 -5.96
CA HIS A 107 5.86 -11.89 -5.98
C HIS A 107 4.83 -12.96 -6.35
N ASP A 108 3.57 -12.75 -6.06
CA ASP A 108 2.47 -13.68 -6.31
C ASP A 108 1.46 -13.18 -7.34
N GLY A 109 1.66 -11.97 -7.88
CA GLY A 109 0.75 -11.39 -8.86
C GLY A 109 -0.65 -11.11 -8.32
N LYS A 110 -0.77 -10.83 -7.01
CA LYS A 110 -2.06 -10.67 -6.33
C LYS A 110 -2.45 -9.22 -6.16
N VAL A 111 -3.73 -8.93 -6.36
CA VAL A 111 -4.39 -7.69 -5.92
C VAL A 111 -5.23 -8.02 -4.72
N THR A 112 -4.98 -7.39 -3.56
CA THR A 112 -5.76 -7.61 -2.34
C THR A 112 -6.49 -6.35 -1.93
N VAL A 113 -7.72 -6.50 -1.44
CA VAL A 113 -8.55 -5.41 -0.91
C VAL A 113 -8.87 -5.69 0.55
N VAL A 114 -8.54 -4.75 1.42
CA VAL A 114 -8.77 -4.81 2.86
C VAL A 114 -9.77 -3.74 3.26
N HIS A 115 -10.76 -4.09 4.07
CA HIS A 115 -11.64 -3.10 4.69
C HIS A 115 -10.87 -2.23 5.69
N THR A 116 -11.20 -0.95 5.74
CA THR A 116 -10.74 -0.03 6.78
C THR A 116 -11.93 0.53 7.54
N HIS A 117 -11.82 0.60 8.86
CA HIS A 117 -12.84 1.17 9.74
C HIS A 117 -12.68 2.69 9.86
N LYS A 118 -13.74 3.36 10.32
CA LYS A 118 -13.72 4.82 10.55
C LYS A 118 -12.65 5.29 11.54
N ASP A 119 -12.27 4.43 12.48
CA ASP A 119 -11.20 4.64 13.46
C ASP A 119 -9.80 4.27 12.93
N GLY A 120 -9.70 3.97 11.64
CA GLY A 120 -8.46 3.64 10.93
C GLY A 120 -8.03 2.18 11.02
N ARG A 121 -8.64 1.36 11.89
CA ARG A 121 -8.30 -0.06 12.00
C ARG A 121 -8.50 -0.78 10.68
N LEU A 122 -7.59 -1.70 10.40
CA LEU A 122 -7.75 -2.68 9.33
C LEU A 122 -8.77 -3.73 9.77
N GLY A 123 -9.70 -4.03 8.89
CA GLY A 123 -10.73 -5.07 9.07
C GLY A 123 -10.41 -6.32 8.26
N SER A 124 -11.45 -7.04 7.86
CA SER A 124 -11.31 -8.27 7.07
C SER A 124 -10.87 -7.98 5.64
N LEU A 125 -10.31 -9.00 4.99
CA LEU A 125 -10.14 -9.00 3.55
C LEU A 125 -11.52 -8.94 2.88
N MET A 126 -11.65 -8.04 1.92
CA MET A 126 -12.82 -7.97 1.05
C MET A 126 -12.69 -8.97 -0.09
N ASP A 127 -11.53 -8.95 -0.76
CA ASP A 127 -11.26 -9.79 -1.92
C ASP A 127 -9.76 -9.94 -2.16
N GLY A 128 -9.38 -10.98 -2.92
CA GLY A 128 -8.01 -11.21 -3.37
C GLY A 128 -8.02 -11.86 -4.74
N VAL A 129 -7.47 -11.19 -5.75
CA VAL A 129 -7.45 -11.66 -7.14
C VAL A 129 -6.03 -11.91 -7.58
N PHE A 130 -5.72 -13.15 -7.96
CA PHE A 130 -4.47 -13.51 -8.61
C PHE A 130 -4.57 -13.24 -10.11
N HIS A 131 -3.60 -12.51 -10.65
CA HIS A 131 -3.46 -12.36 -12.09
C HIS A 131 -2.93 -13.64 -12.71
N THR A 132 -3.28 -13.87 -13.96
CA THR A 132 -2.78 -14.97 -14.79
C THR A 132 -2.41 -14.43 -16.15
N GLY A 133 -1.45 -15.08 -16.81
CA GLY A 133 -1.00 -14.71 -18.15
C GLY A 133 0.52 -14.74 -18.29
N LEU A 134 0.96 -14.41 -19.50
CA LEU A 134 2.36 -14.24 -19.90
C LEU A 134 2.51 -12.87 -20.54
N GLY A 135 3.65 -12.23 -20.36
CA GLY A 135 4.00 -11.00 -21.05
C GLY A 135 4.62 -11.24 -22.43
N SER A 136 4.94 -10.14 -23.12
CA SER A 136 5.48 -10.15 -24.48
C SER A 136 6.89 -10.71 -24.58
N VAL A 137 7.69 -10.62 -23.51
CA VAL A 137 9.06 -11.12 -23.46
C VAL A 137 9.14 -12.25 -22.43
N ALA A 138 8.99 -13.50 -22.90
CA ALA A 138 8.89 -14.69 -22.06
C ALA A 138 10.06 -14.89 -21.07
N GLU A 139 11.25 -14.42 -21.41
CA GLU A 139 12.44 -14.52 -20.53
C GLU A 139 12.34 -13.61 -19.31
N ARG A 140 11.57 -12.52 -19.37
CA ARG A 140 11.39 -11.54 -18.29
C ARG A 140 10.00 -11.58 -17.69
N ASN A 141 9.00 -11.81 -18.54
CA ASN A 141 7.57 -11.66 -18.23
C ASN A 141 6.86 -13.03 -18.29
N PHE A 142 7.41 -14.00 -17.54
CA PHE A 142 6.90 -15.38 -17.55
C PHE A 142 5.80 -15.63 -16.49
N ARG A 143 5.49 -14.63 -15.68
CA ARG A 143 4.44 -14.68 -14.66
C ARG A 143 3.98 -13.29 -14.26
N PRO A 144 2.78 -13.15 -13.66
CA PRO A 144 2.30 -11.87 -13.15
C PRO A 144 3.19 -11.27 -12.06
N HIS A 145 3.32 -9.95 -12.12
CA HIS A 145 4.01 -9.10 -11.14
C HIS A 145 3.24 -7.80 -10.97
N VAL A 146 2.20 -7.81 -10.13
CA VAL A 146 1.41 -6.60 -9.86
C VAL A 146 2.26 -5.66 -9.02
N ASN A 147 2.60 -4.49 -9.56
CA ASN A 147 3.50 -3.54 -8.91
C ASN A 147 2.85 -2.22 -8.49
N CYS A 148 1.63 -1.95 -8.97
CA CYS A 148 0.89 -0.75 -8.56
C CYS A 148 -0.62 -1.01 -8.64
N VAL A 149 -1.36 -0.50 -7.65
CA VAL A 149 -2.83 -0.50 -7.63
C VAL A 149 -3.32 0.88 -7.23
N ARG A 150 -4.19 1.47 -8.05
CA ARG A 150 -4.74 2.81 -7.81
C ARG A 150 -6.23 2.86 -8.06
N PRO A 151 -7.05 3.29 -7.09
CA PRO A 151 -8.47 3.55 -7.33
C PRO A 151 -8.62 4.81 -8.19
N THR A 152 -9.67 4.83 -9.01
CA THR A 152 -10.08 6.06 -9.71
C THR A 152 -10.59 7.10 -8.71
N PRO A 153 -10.51 8.41 -9.03
CA PRO A 153 -10.96 9.48 -8.12
C PRO A 153 -12.43 9.39 -7.70
N ASP A 154 -13.25 8.71 -8.50
CA ASP A 154 -14.67 8.46 -8.21
C ASP A 154 -14.93 7.15 -7.45
N ASN A 155 -13.88 6.41 -7.08
CA ASN A 155 -13.95 5.12 -6.37
C ASN A 155 -14.76 4.02 -7.08
N LYS A 156 -14.97 4.13 -8.39
CA LYS A 156 -15.70 3.12 -9.14
C LYS A 156 -14.81 2.00 -9.61
N TYR A 157 -13.58 2.31 -9.97
CA TYR A 157 -12.64 1.38 -10.55
C TYR A 157 -11.32 1.36 -9.79
N LEU A 158 -10.63 0.24 -9.91
CA LEU A 158 -9.26 0.02 -9.46
C LEU A 158 -8.42 -0.34 -10.69
N CYS A 159 -7.38 0.44 -10.96
CA CYS A 159 -6.38 0.13 -11.97
C CYS A 159 -5.25 -0.65 -11.31
N ALA A 160 -4.93 -1.83 -11.83
CA ALA A 160 -3.85 -2.68 -11.38
C ALA A 160 -2.82 -2.83 -12.50
N VAL A 161 -1.63 -2.31 -12.28
CA VAL A 161 -0.51 -2.39 -13.24
C VAL A 161 0.26 -3.67 -12.96
N ASP A 162 0.38 -4.50 -13.98
CA ASP A 162 1.11 -5.76 -13.94
C ASP A 162 2.19 -5.76 -15.02
N ASN A 163 3.42 -5.55 -14.61
CA ASN A 163 4.57 -5.53 -15.52
C ASN A 163 5.13 -6.92 -15.82
N GLY A 164 4.63 -7.96 -15.17
CA GLY A 164 4.97 -9.34 -15.49
C GLY A 164 4.18 -9.92 -16.66
N ILE A 165 3.07 -9.31 -17.01
CA ILE A 165 2.22 -9.70 -18.14
C ILE A 165 1.90 -8.53 -19.08
N ASP A 166 2.60 -7.41 -18.93
CA ASP A 166 2.48 -6.20 -19.77
C ASP A 166 1.04 -5.66 -19.87
N GLN A 167 0.33 -5.62 -18.74
CA GLN A 167 -1.07 -5.23 -18.70
C GLN A 167 -1.39 -4.23 -17.60
N VAL A 168 -2.33 -3.33 -17.89
CA VAL A 168 -3.13 -2.64 -16.87
C VAL A 168 -4.50 -3.29 -16.85
N LYS A 169 -4.88 -3.90 -15.73
CA LYS A 169 -6.22 -4.46 -15.53
C LYS A 169 -7.09 -3.46 -14.78
N ILE A 170 -8.31 -3.29 -15.25
CA ILE A 170 -9.30 -2.38 -14.67
C ILE A 170 -10.40 -3.21 -14.03
N TYR A 171 -10.54 -3.06 -12.72
CA TYR A 171 -11.56 -3.74 -11.93
C TYR A 171 -12.65 -2.77 -11.49
N ARG A 172 -13.90 -3.17 -11.59
CA ARG A 172 -14.99 -2.53 -10.87
C ARG A 172 -14.94 -2.98 -9.40
N VAL A 173 -14.96 -2.02 -8.47
CA VAL A 173 -15.07 -2.32 -7.04
C VAL A 173 -16.53 -2.53 -6.68
N ASN A 174 -17.00 -3.77 -6.70
CA ASN A 174 -18.39 -4.11 -6.37
C ASN A 174 -18.56 -4.19 -4.84
N LYS A 175 -18.99 -3.09 -4.25
CA LYS A 175 -19.17 -2.95 -2.79
C LYS A 175 -20.31 -3.81 -2.24
N LEU A 176 -21.30 -4.18 -3.07
CA LEU A 176 -22.43 -5.01 -2.65
C LEU A 176 -22.04 -6.49 -2.54
N ARG A 177 -21.18 -6.94 -3.44
CA ARG A 177 -20.70 -8.33 -3.49
C ARG A 177 -19.37 -8.52 -2.77
N ASN A 178 -18.75 -7.44 -2.29
CA ASN A 178 -17.39 -7.42 -1.73
C ASN A 178 -16.37 -8.08 -2.69
N LYS A 179 -16.38 -7.68 -3.97
CA LYS A 179 -15.53 -8.28 -5.01
C LYS A 179 -14.97 -7.27 -5.99
N LEU A 180 -13.81 -7.62 -6.52
CA LEU A 180 -13.23 -7.01 -7.71
C LEU A 180 -13.76 -7.75 -8.95
N GLU A 181 -14.38 -7.03 -9.86
CA GLU A 181 -14.88 -7.56 -11.13
C GLU A 181 -14.05 -6.99 -12.26
N LEU A 182 -13.30 -7.83 -12.98
CA LEU A 182 -12.54 -7.39 -14.16
C LEU A 182 -13.50 -6.85 -15.21
N VAL A 183 -13.30 -5.60 -15.63
CA VAL A 183 -14.14 -4.94 -16.63
C VAL A 183 -13.39 -4.62 -17.90
N ASP A 184 -12.07 -4.42 -17.80
CA ASP A 184 -11.25 -4.12 -18.98
C ASP A 184 -9.77 -4.42 -18.70
N LEU A 185 -9.00 -4.52 -19.77
CA LEU A 185 -7.55 -4.59 -19.74
C LEU A 185 -6.94 -3.79 -20.88
N SER A 186 -5.82 -3.15 -20.64
CA SER A 186 -5.03 -2.47 -21.67
C SER A 186 -3.64 -3.10 -21.72
N LEU A 187 -3.16 -3.39 -22.91
CA LEU A 187 -1.78 -3.84 -23.11
C LEU A 187 -0.82 -2.66 -22.93
N ILE A 188 0.25 -2.88 -22.20
CA ILE A 188 1.36 -1.93 -22.08
C ILE A 188 2.40 -2.37 -23.12
N HIS A 189 2.56 -1.59 -24.16
CA HIS A 189 3.67 -1.77 -25.10
C HIS A 189 4.90 -1.05 -24.53
N ILE A 190 5.87 -1.83 -24.08
CA ILE A 190 7.19 -1.33 -23.67
C ILE A 190 8.18 -1.63 -24.80
#